data_dee82cc629316f589026a83b98d3f7aa
#
_entry.id   dee82cc629316f589026a83b98d3f7aa
#
_cell.length_a   1.000
_cell.length_b   1.000
_cell.length_c   1.000
_cell.angle_alpha   90.00
_cell.angle_beta   90.00
_cell.angle_gamma   90.00
#
_symmetry.space_group_name_H-M   'P 1'
#
loop_
_entity.id
_entity.type
_entity.pdbx_description
1 polymer ?
#
loop_
_entity_poly.entity_id
_entity_poly.type
_entity_poly.pdbx_seq_one_letter_code
_entity_poly.pdbx_strand_id
1 'polypeptide(L)'
;MKEEQTQAYLPTKQLQPTWSRSGGACGQQNGLDEIMCAFKLRKNIDNPQSSDIFNPHGGRITRANSQNFPILNIIQMSATRIVLQNNALLTPHGTVNAHTVMYVTAGQGRIQVVDHRGRSVFDGELHQQQIL
;
A
#
# COMPACT_ATOMS: atom_id res chain seq x y z
N MET A 1 27.62 3.73 -18.41
CA MET A 1 27.53 3.29 -16.99
C MET A 1 26.21 2.58 -16.83
N LYS A 2 26.23 1.27 -16.62
CA LYS A 2 25.03 0.48 -16.36
C LYS A 2 24.78 0.56 -14.87
N GLU A 3 23.68 1.17 -14.46
CA GLU A 3 23.21 1.10 -13.08
C GLU A 3 22.64 -0.30 -12.82
N GLU A 4 23.37 -1.04 -12.03
CA GLU A 4 23.02 -2.35 -11.53
C GLU A 4 21.94 -2.17 -10.46
N GLN A 5 20.70 -2.53 -10.80
CA GLN A 5 19.62 -2.56 -9.82
C GLN A 5 19.88 -3.70 -8.85
N THR A 6 20.43 -3.38 -7.70
CA THR A 6 20.55 -4.34 -6.60
C THR A 6 19.18 -4.55 -5.97
N GLN A 7 18.48 -5.55 -6.48
CA GLN A 7 17.29 -6.09 -5.82
C GLN A 7 17.76 -6.85 -4.58
N ALA A 8 17.59 -6.26 -3.41
CA ALA A 8 17.80 -6.96 -2.15
C ALA A 8 16.73 -8.05 -2.01
N TYR A 9 17.08 -9.26 -2.42
CA TYR A 9 16.37 -10.47 -2.03
C TYR A 9 16.69 -10.75 -0.57
N LEU A 10 15.81 -10.38 0.32
CA LEU A 10 15.76 -11.00 1.62
C LEU A 10 15.33 -12.46 1.41
N PRO A 11 16.15 -13.44 1.80
CA PRO A 11 15.65 -14.82 1.86
C PRO A 11 14.58 -14.84 2.92
N THR A 12 13.34 -14.76 2.50
CA THR A 12 12.22 -15.14 3.33
C THR A 12 12.38 -16.63 3.63
N LYS A 13 13.11 -16.97 4.69
CA LYS A 13 12.76 -18.15 5.43
C LYS A 13 11.31 -17.93 5.81
N GLN A 14 10.44 -18.57 5.03
CA GLN A 14 9.05 -18.71 5.37
C GLN A 14 9.01 -19.35 6.75
N LEU A 15 8.90 -18.55 7.78
CA LEU A 15 8.18 -18.99 8.95
C LEU A 15 6.73 -19.18 8.49
N GLN A 16 6.50 -20.31 7.85
CA GLN A 16 5.14 -20.82 7.74
C GLN A 16 4.71 -21.06 9.18
N PRO A 17 3.70 -20.34 9.66
CA PRO A 17 3.06 -20.81 10.86
C PRO A 17 2.57 -22.20 10.55
N THR A 18 3.00 -23.18 11.34
CA THR A 18 2.65 -24.60 11.24
C THR A 18 1.22 -24.89 11.69
N TRP A 19 0.31 -23.93 11.59
CA TRP A 19 -1.10 -24.27 11.64
C TRP A 19 -1.53 -24.62 10.23
N SER A 20 -1.20 -25.84 10.01
CA SER A 20 -1.63 -26.83 9.05
C SER A 20 -2.64 -26.36 8.00
N ARG A 21 -2.20 -26.58 6.84
CA ARG A 21 -2.96 -27.17 5.75
C ARG A 21 -3.65 -28.48 6.17
N SER A 22 -4.42 -28.50 7.19
CA SER A 22 -5.54 -29.41 7.26
C SER A 22 -6.67 -28.69 6.54
N GLY A 23 -7.10 -29.24 5.41
CA GLY A 23 -8.36 -28.90 4.77
C GLY A 23 -9.51 -29.24 5.70
N GLY A 24 -9.55 -28.58 6.84
CA GLY A 24 -10.67 -28.51 7.71
C GLY A 24 -11.55 -27.38 7.20
N ALA A 25 -12.71 -27.74 6.66
CA ALA A 25 -13.83 -26.85 6.57
C ALA A 25 -13.85 -26.00 7.84
N CYS A 26 -13.94 -24.67 7.69
CA CYS A 26 -14.26 -23.81 8.81
C CYS A 26 -15.47 -24.41 9.52
N GLY A 27 -15.23 -25.01 10.67
CA GLY A 27 -16.25 -25.77 11.36
C GLY A 27 -17.36 -24.82 11.77
N GLN A 28 -18.57 -25.26 11.52
CA GLN A 28 -19.81 -24.66 11.96
C GLN A 28 -19.82 -24.45 13.48
N GLN A 29 -19.27 -23.35 13.96
CA GLN A 29 -19.48 -22.92 15.34
C GLN A 29 -19.19 -21.43 15.49
N ASN A 30 -20.25 -20.61 15.59
CA ASN A 30 -20.32 -19.19 15.80
C ASN A 30 -20.06 -18.36 14.54
N GLY A 31 -21.04 -17.59 14.09
CA GLY A 31 -21.02 -16.77 12.88
C GLY A 31 -19.89 -15.72 12.77
N LEU A 32 -19.08 -15.57 13.81
CA LEU A 32 -17.86 -14.78 13.81
C LEU A 32 -16.68 -15.53 13.16
N ASP A 33 -16.59 -16.84 13.36
CA ASP A 33 -15.50 -17.65 12.79
C ASP A 33 -15.66 -17.81 11.27
N GLU A 34 -16.89 -17.92 10.78
CA GLU A 34 -17.17 -17.97 9.35
C GLU A 34 -16.78 -16.66 8.64
N ILE A 35 -17.04 -15.54 9.25
CA ILE A 35 -16.66 -14.23 8.72
C ILE A 35 -15.14 -14.11 8.62
N MET A 36 -14.41 -14.51 9.66
CA MET A 36 -12.95 -14.44 9.68
C MET A 36 -12.31 -15.41 8.69
N CYS A 37 -12.87 -16.61 8.50
CA CYS A 37 -12.38 -17.58 7.51
C CYS A 37 -12.61 -17.16 6.05
N ALA A 38 -13.64 -16.38 5.80
CA ALA A 38 -13.94 -15.86 4.45
C ALA A 38 -13.06 -14.68 4.03
N PHE A 39 -12.42 -14.00 4.98
CA PHE A 39 -11.58 -12.85 4.66
C PHE A 39 -10.22 -13.24 4.07
N LYS A 40 -9.92 -12.68 2.92
CA LYS A 40 -8.55 -12.66 2.42
C LYS A 40 -7.72 -11.73 3.30
N LEU A 41 -6.73 -12.28 4.00
CA LEU A 41 -5.83 -11.51 4.86
C LEU A 41 -4.58 -11.00 4.12
N ARG A 42 -4.44 -11.31 2.83
CA ARG A 42 -3.30 -10.91 2.00
C ARG A 42 -3.78 -10.36 0.67
N LYS A 43 -3.26 -9.20 0.30
CA LYS A 43 -3.48 -8.58 -1.00
C LYS A 43 -2.17 -8.06 -1.55
N ASN A 44 -1.82 -8.44 -2.77
CA ASN A 44 -0.67 -7.86 -3.47
C ASN A 44 -1.11 -6.54 -4.12
N ILE A 45 -0.52 -5.44 -3.66
CA ILE A 45 -0.75 -4.09 -4.20
C ILE A 45 0.36 -3.65 -5.14
N ASP A 46 1.36 -4.51 -5.41
CA ASP A 46 2.46 -4.20 -6.31
C ASP A 46 2.29 -4.79 -7.71
N ASN A 47 1.23 -5.56 -7.95
CA ASN A 47 0.95 -6.11 -9.27
C ASN A 47 0.56 -4.98 -10.26
N PRO A 48 1.34 -4.77 -11.34
CA PRO A 48 1.05 -3.74 -12.33
C PRO A 48 -0.32 -3.89 -13.01
N GLN A 49 -0.77 -5.11 -13.18
CA GLN A 49 -2.05 -5.42 -13.84
C GLN A 49 -3.27 -5.08 -12.97
N SER A 50 -3.08 -4.89 -11.67
CA SER A 50 -4.15 -4.54 -10.73
C SER A 50 -4.14 -3.06 -10.35
N SER A 51 -3.41 -2.21 -11.09
CA SER A 51 -3.39 -0.78 -10.84
C SER A 51 -4.73 -0.13 -11.21
N ASP A 52 -5.22 0.74 -10.32
CA ASP A 52 -6.45 1.51 -10.56
C ASP A 52 -6.24 2.63 -11.56
N ILE A 53 -5.05 3.21 -11.56
CA ILE A 53 -4.64 4.27 -12.47
C ILE A 53 -3.27 3.91 -13.04
N PHE A 54 -3.15 4.00 -14.34
CA PHE A 54 -1.89 3.81 -15.05
C PHE A 54 -1.68 4.89 -16.08
N ASN A 55 -0.49 5.49 -16.07
CA ASN A 55 -0.04 6.44 -17.08
C ASN A 55 1.40 6.07 -17.47
N PRO A 56 1.71 5.83 -18.76
CA PRO A 56 3.06 5.45 -19.19
C PRO A 56 4.16 6.43 -18.80
N HIS A 57 3.85 7.72 -18.72
CA HIS A 57 4.79 8.78 -18.36
C HIS A 57 4.67 9.23 -16.89
N GLY A 58 3.55 8.99 -16.26
CA GLY A 58 3.28 9.41 -14.87
C GLY A 58 3.57 8.34 -13.84
N GLY A 59 3.29 7.08 -14.18
CA GLY A 59 3.42 5.96 -13.25
C GLY A 59 2.10 5.25 -12.98
N ARG A 60 1.98 4.65 -11.81
CA ARG A 60 0.79 3.87 -11.43
C ARG A 60 0.35 4.10 -10.00
N ILE A 61 -0.94 3.96 -9.76
CA ILE A 61 -1.56 4.02 -8.44
C ILE A 61 -2.39 2.75 -8.25
N THR A 62 -2.17 2.05 -7.15
CA THR A 62 -2.94 0.87 -6.74
C THR A 62 -3.49 1.11 -5.35
N ARG A 63 -4.79 0.90 -5.17
CA ARG A 63 -5.48 1.10 -3.90
C ARG A 63 -5.99 -0.21 -3.32
N ALA A 64 -5.85 -0.34 -2.02
CA ALA A 64 -6.55 -1.36 -1.24
C ALA A 64 -7.54 -0.63 -0.31
N ASN A 65 -8.81 -0.91 -0.49
CA ASN A 65 -9.90 -0.34 0.28
C ASN A 65 -10.90 -1.43 0.66
N SER A 66 -11.94 -1.08 1.40
CA SER A 66 -12.97 -2.01 1.85
C SER A 66 -13.73 -2.72 0.72
N GLN A 67 -13.79 -2.13 -0.47
CA GLN A 67 -14.49 -2.73 -1.62
C GLN A 67 -13.69 -3.88 -2.26
N ASN A 68 -12.37 -3.73 -2.35
CA ASN A 68 -11.50 -4.71 -3.00
C ASN A 68 -10.67 -5.57 -2.00
N PHE A 69 -10.74 -5.23 -0.71
CA PHE A 69 -10.12 -5.96 0.38
C PHE A 69 -10.95 -5.81 1.67
N PRO A 70 -12.01 -6.61 1.84
CA PRO A 70 -13.07 -6.40 2.84
C PRO A 70 -12.61 -6.30 4.30
N ILE A 71 -11.50 -6.94 4.68
CA ILE A 71 -10.95 -6.83 6.05
C ILE A 71 -10.67 -5.38 6.45
N LEU A 72 -10.34 -4.52 5.48
CA LEU A 72 -10.06 -3.11 5.72
C LEU A 72 -11.29 -2.34 6.20
N ASN A 73 -12.49 -2.85 5.96
CA ASN A 73 -13.71 -2.25 6.51
C ASN A 73 -13.79 -2.42 8.03
N ILE A 74 -13.33 -3.56 8.54
CA ILE A 74 -13.34 -3.84 9.98
C ILE A 74 -12.34 -2.96 10.72
N ILE A 75 -11.13 -2.85 10.17
CA ILE A 75 -10.06 -2.08 10.80
C ILE A 75 -10.07 -0.60 10.42
N GLN A 76 -11.03 -0.16 9.59
CA GLN A 76 -11.21 1.23 9.14
C GLN A 76 -9.95 1.85 8.54
N MET A 77 -9.26 1.08 7.70
CA MET A 77 -8.02 1.50 7.04
C MET A 77 -8.12 1.39 5.53
N SER A 78 -7.21 2.08 4.84
CA SER A 78 -6.94 1.90 3.43
C SER A 78 -5.44 2.02 3.17
N ALA A 79 -4.97 1.44 2.08
CA ALA A 79 -3.59 1.58 1.65
C ALA A 79 -3.55 1.97 0.17
N THR A 80 -2.65 2.88 -0.16
CA THR A 80 -2.41 3.31 -1.54
C THR A 80 -0.93 3.15 -1.85
N ARG A 81 -0.62 2.40 -2.89
CA ARG A 81 0.74 2.33 -3.44
C ARG A 81 0.83 3.21 -4.67
N ILE A 82 1.79 4.10 -4.65
CA ILE A 82 2.07 5.05 -5.72
C ILE A 82 3.48 4.76 -6.24
N VAL A 83 3.60 4.56 -7.53
CA VAL A 83 4.89 4.43 -8.23
C VAL A 83 4.93 5.53 -9.27
N LEU A 84 5.82 6.50 -9.09
CA LEU A 84 6.00 7.60 -10.02
C LEU A 84 7.20 7.34 -10.92
N GLN A 85 7.09 7.74 -12.18
CA GLN A 85 8.21 7.79 -13.10
C GLN A 85 9.08 9.04 -12.83
N ASN A 86 10.29 9.05 -13.38
CA ASN A 86 11.18 10.20 -13.27
C ASN A 86 10.48 11.47 -13.79
N ASN A 87 10.57 12.55 -13.03
CA ASN A 87 9.93 13.84 -13.31
C ASN A 87 8.39 13.82 -13.38
N ALA A 88 7.76 12.75 -12.90
CA ALA A 88 6.31 12.71 -12.79
C ALA A 88 5.84 13.46 -11.54
N LEU A 89 4.69 14.09 -11.64
CA LEU A 89 4.04 14.81 -10.57
C LEU A 89 2.74 14.11 -10.19
N LEU A 90 2.55 13.86 -8.91
CA LEU A 90 1.27 13.46 -8.37
C LEU A 90 0.43 14.73 -8.12
N THR A 91 -0.79 14.75 -8.63
CA THR A 91 -1.70 15.88 -8.41
C THR A 91 -2.00 16.06 -6.93
N PRO A 92 -2.14 17.32 -6.46
CA PRO A 92 -2.53 17.59 -5.08
C PRO A 92 -3.81 16.84 -4.70
N HIS A 93 -3.77 16.17 -3.59
CA HIS A 93 -4.92 15.43 -3.04
C HIS A 93 -4.85 15.42 -1.52
N GLY A 94 -5.97 15.17 -0.88
CA GLY A 94 -6.02 15.09 0.57
C GLY A 94 -7.19 14.25 1.03
N THR A 95 -7.13 13.82 2.29
CA THR A 95 -8.21 13.14 2.98
C THR A 95 -8.82 14.10 4.00
N VAL A 96 -10.15 14.19 4.01
CA VAL A 96 -10.88 15.11 4.90
C VAL A 96 -11.11 14.50 6.27
N ASN A 97 -11.27 13.19 6.33
CA ASN A 97 -11.73 12.44 7.51
C ASN A 97 -10.79 11.32 7.95
N ALA A 98 -9.54 11.36 7.53
CA ALA A 98 -8.55 10.34 7.89
C ALA A 98 -7.16 10.93 8.04
N HIS A 99 -6.36 10.34 8.90
CA HIS A 99 -4.92 10.59 8.98
C HIS A 99 -4.20 9.77 7.91
N THR A 100 -3.15 10.31 7.36
CA THR A 100 -2.34 9.65 6.33
C THR A 100 -0.90 9.54 6.83
N VAL A 101 -0.33 8.37 6.68
CA VAL A 101 1.10 8.11 6.88
C VAL A 101 1.68 7.73 5.53
N MET A 102 2.77 8.37 5.15
CA MET A 102 3.47 8.09 3.91
C MET A 102 4.82 7.46 4.20
N TYR A 103 5.11 6.35 3.55
CA TYR A 103 6.38 5.64 3.65
C TYR A 103 7.02 5.50 2.26
N VAL A 104 8.26 5.96 2.12
CA VAL A 104 9.03 5.86 0.87
C VAL A 104 9.73 4.50 0.82
N THR A 105 9.26 3.61 -0.05
CA THR A 105 9.82 2.27 -0.21
C THR A 105 11.09 2.24 -1.05
N ALA A 106 11.18 3.10 -2.07
CA ALA A 106 12.34 3.17 -2.97
C ALA A 106 12.43 4.55 -3.61
N GLY A 107 13.63 4.98 -3.95
CA GLY A 107 13.90 6.25 -4.62
C GLY A 107 13.85 7.45 -3.69
N GLN A 108 13.66 8.62 -4.30
CA GLN A 108 13.55 9.90 -3.61
C GLN A 108 12.55 10.79 -4.34
N GLY A 109 11.94 11.73 -3.62
CA GLY A 109 11.00 12.67 -4.21
C GLY A 109 10.77 13.88 -3.31
N ARG A 110 10.39 15.00 -3.94
CA ARG A 110 9.98 16.21 -3.21
C ARG A 110 8.50 16.11 -2.87
N ILE A 111 8.17 16.41 -1.63
CA ILE A 111 6.80 16.44 -1.13
C ILE A 111 6.51 17.79 -0.54
N GLN A 112 5.36 18.33 -0.89
CA GLN A 112 4.84 19.53 -0.29
C GLN A 112 3.48 19.25 0.35
N VAL A 113 3.34 19.58 1.62
CA VAL A 113 2.07 19.51 2.35
C VAL A 113 1.58 20.91 2.60
N VAL A 114 0.34 21.17 2.24
CA VAL A 114 -0.30 22.48 2.43
C VAL A 114 -1.50 22.38 3.36
N ASP A 115 -1.76 23.44 4.12
CA ASP A 115 -2.95 23.55 4.94
C ASP A 115 -4.18 23.92 4.07
N HIS A 116 -5.35 23.97 4.71
CA HIS A 116 -6.60 24.35 4.05
C HIS A 116 -6.63 25.80 3.50
N ARG A 117 -5.64 26.62 3.83
CA ARG A 117 -5.46 27.97 3.32
C ARG A 117 -4.39 28.06 2.24
N GLY A 118 -3.82 26.94 1.82
CA GLY A 118 -2.77 26.87 0.81
C GLY A 118 -1.38 27.25 1.31
N ARG A 119 -1.16 27.38 2.63
CA ARG A 119 0.16 27.64 3.18
C ARG A 119 0.93 26.34 3.32
N SER A 120 2.19 26.36 2.92
CA SER A 120 3.06 25.19 3.07
C SER A 120 3.31 24.93 4.56
N VAL A 121 2.98 23.73 4.99
CA VAL A 121 3.25 23.19 6.33
C VAL A 121 4.53 22.37 6.32
N PHE A 122 4.77 21.68 5.23
CA PHE A 122 5.99 20.93 4.97
C PHE A 122 6.37 21.04 3.49
N ASP A 123 7.64 21.25 3.21
CA ASP A 123 8.21 21.21 1.87
C ASP A 123 9.62 20.67 1.96
N GLY A 124 9.86 19.51 1.42
CA GLY A 124 11.14 18.85 1.54
C GLY A 124 11.27 17.61 0.67
N GLU A 125 12.47 17.07 0.63
CA GLU A 125 12.76 15.81 -0.04
C GLU A 125 12.63 14.67 0.95
N LEU A 126 11.98 13.61 0.52
CA LEU A 126 11.94 12.32 1.21
C LEU A 126 12.78 11.31 0.45
N HIS A 127 13.57 10.58 1.19
CA HIS A 127 14.40 9.51 0.70
C HIS A 127 13.83 8.15 1.08
N GLN A 128 14.40 7.11 0.48
CA GLN A 128 14.04 5.73 0.80
C GLN A 128 14.08 5.46 2.30
N GLN A 129 13.12 4.68 2.80
CA GLN A 129 12.95 4.28 4.20
C GLN A 129 12.55 5.42 5.16
N GLN A 130 12.14 6.57 4.64
CA GLN A 130 11.60 7.65 5.46
C GLN A 130 10.07 7.61 5.55
N ILE A 131 9.56 8.12 6.67
CA ILE A 131 8.13 8.25 6.97
C ILE A 131 7.81 9.73 7.16
N LEU A 132 6.65 10.14 6.63
CA LEU A 132 6.01 11.43 6.85
C LEU A 132 4.63 11.24 7.45
#